data_9b2dde895bcb023b950d7f2514140826
#
_entry.id   9b2dde895bcb023b950d7f2514140826
#
_cell.length_a   1.000
_cell.length_b   1.000
_cell.length_c   1.000
_cell.angle_alpha   90.00
_cell.angle_beta   90.00
_cell.angle_gamma   90.00
#
_symmetry.space_group_name_H-M   'P 1'
#
loop_
_entity.id
_entity.type
_entity.pdbx_description
1 polymer ?
#
loop_
_entity_poly.entity_id
_entity_poly.type
_entity_poly.pdbx_seq_one_letter_code
_entity_poly.pdbx_strand_id
1 'polypeptide(L)'
;MVVSIRGRIKSLLSFLFGVSRVSTPRFDFHRIESGVASGFDLGDMEVTGDDCVITSHGHAPSQSMMIYVAISDLIFGVSRLCLQKSGTYRFVGADSSFSLAFVLSKDGKVVISARSSAELKTDRVSILNALRESTDRFLGTLSNELPTADPVARDLGAARKSLFEALSALQT
;
A
#
# COMPACT_ATOMS: atom_id res chain seq x y z
N MET A 1 -20.66 -26.27 32.25
CA MET A 1 -19.44 -25.83 31.57
C MET A 1 -19.57 -26.18 30.09
N VAL A 2 -20.12 -25.26 29.28
CA VAL A 2 -20.39 -25.47 27.85
C VAL A 2 -19.32 -24.74 27.07
N VAL A 3 -18.40 -25.47 26.49
CA VAL A 3 -17.30 -24.94 25.66
C VAL A 3 -17.85 -24.62 24.27
N SER A 4 -17.84 -23.33 23.92
CA SER A 4 -18.30 -22.81 22.63
C SER A 4 -17.41 -23.28 21.47
N ILE A 5 -17.92 -24.20 20.62
CA ILE A 5 -17.24 -24.79 19.44
C ILE A 5 -17.45 -23.93 18.17
N ARG A 6 -18.00 -22.71 18.27
CA ARG A 6 -18.37 -21.89 17.09
C ARG A 6 -17.21 -21.19 16.37
N GLY A 7 -15.99 -21.13 16.95
CA GLY A 7 -14.86 -20.40 16.36
C GLY A 7 -13.98 -21.19 15.37
N ARG A 8 -14.01 -22.52 15.41
CA ARG A 8 -13.07 -23.36 14.62
C ARG A 8 -13.60 -23.87 13.27
N ILE A 9 -14.88 -23.75 13.00
CA ILE A 9 -15.48 -24.28 11.76
C ILE A 9 -15.26 -23.35 10.55
N LYS A 10 -15.13 -22.03 10.77
CA LYS A 10 -14.88 -21.07 9.67
C LYS A 10 -13.49 -21.18 9.04
N SER A 11 -12.48 -21.58 9.80
CA SER A 11 -11.09 -21.75 9.31
C SER A 11 -10.89 -22.99 8.44
N LEU A 12 -11.65 -24.07 8.68
CA LEU A 12 -11.53 -25.32 7.93
C LEU A 12 -12.23 -25.28 6.56
N LEU A 13 -13.29 -24.49 6.41
CA LEU A 13 -14.02 -24.36 5.14
C LEU A 13 -13.27 -23.51 4.11
N SER A 14 -12.42 -22.57 4.51
CA SER A 14 -11.61 -21.78 3.58
C SER A 14 -10.45 -22.59 2.96
N PHE A 15 -10.01 -23.66 3.61
CA PHE A 15 -8.96 -24.54 3.10
C PHE A 15 -9.47 -25.54 2.04
N LEU A 16 -10.78 -25.86 2.02
CA LEU A 16 -11.38 -26.86 1.13
C LEU A 16 -11.88 -26.30 -0.20
N PHE A 17 -12.07 -24.98 -0.34
CA PHE A 17 -12.68 -24.42 -1.56
C PHE A 17 -11.79 -23.44 -2.35
N GLY A 18 -10.52 -23.22 -1.99
CA GLY A 18 -9.58 -22.44 -2.81
C GLY A 18 -10.09 -21.07 -3.27
N VAL A 19 -11.17 -20.55 -2.68
CA VAL A 19 -11.71 -19.21 -3.01
C VAL A 19 -10.78 -18.18 -2.35
N SER A 20 -9.77 -17.76 -3.10
CA SER A 20 -8.93 -16.64 -2.74
C SER A 20 -9.82 -15.40 -2.59
N ARG A 21 -10.21 -15.07 -1.36
CA ARG A 21 -11.01 -13.88 -1.07
C ARG A 21 -10.27 -12.65 -1.58
N VAL A 22 -10.99 -11.78 -2.28
CA VAL A 22 -10.51 -10.46 -2.62
C VAL A 22 -10.58 -9.62 -1.35
N SER A 23 -9.42 -9.23 -0.85
CA SER A 23 -9.27 -8.42 0.35
C SER A 23 -9.30 -6.93 -0.01
N THR A 24 -9.82 -6.10 0.89
CA THR A 24 -9.63 -4.66 0.80
C THR A 24 -8.30 -4.31 1.48
N PRO A 25 -7.27 -3.90 0.72
CA PRO A 25 -5.99 -3.55 1.32
C PRO A 25 -6.11 -2.25 2.09
N ARG A 26 -5.26 -2.10 3.10
CA ARG A 26 -5.04 -0.84 3.78
C ARG A 26 -3.54 -0.56 3.79
N PHE A 27 -3.16 0.66 3.46
CA PHE A 27 -1.82 1.17 3.61
C PHE A 27 -1.80 2.09 4.84
N ASP A 28 -0.78 1.96 5.67
CA ASP A 28 -0.50 2.88 6.75
C ASP A 28 0.92 3.41 6.57
N PHE A 29 1.04 4.74 6.61
CA PHE A 29 2.30 5.46 6.50
C PHE A 29 2.60 6.15 7.81
N HIS A 30 3.81 6.03 8.29
CA HIS A 30 4.25 6.60 9.54
C HIS A 30 5.57 7.35 9.37
N ARG A 31 5.58 8.64 9.69
CA ARG A 31 6.79 9.46 9.74
C ARG A 31 7.47 9.27 11.10
N ILE A 32 8.77 9.04 11.11
CA ILE A 32 9.54 8.79 12.34
C ILE A 32 10.04 10.10 12.94
N GLU A 33 10.48 11.05 12.10
CA GLU A 33 11.01 12.33 12.54
C GLU A 33 9.93 13.21 13.19
N SER A 34 10.37 14.02 14.15
CA SER A 34 9.57 15.07 14.78
C SER A 34 9.90 16.45 14.21
N GLY A 35 9.01 17.43 14.40
CA GLY A 35 9.20 18.80 13.92
C GLY A 35 8.59 19.06 12.55
N VAL A 36 9.07 20.10 11.87
CA VAL A 36 8.58 20.50 10.54
C VAL A 36 8.89 19.39 9.54
N ALA A 37 7.89 19.00 8.76
CA ALA A 37 8.03 17.92 7.79
C ALA A 37 8.97 18.32 6.64
N SER A 38 9.77 17.34 6.20
CA SER A 38 10.63 17.40 5.01
C SER A 38 10.32 16.24 4.10
N GLY A 39 10.37 16.47 2.79
CA GLY A 39 10.17 15.43 1.78
C GLY A 39 11.12 14.24 1.89
N PHE A 40 12.26 14.42 2.60
CA PHE A 40 13.27 13.38 2.82
C PHE A 40 13.20 12.73 4.20
N ASP A 41 12.19 13.07 5.01
CA ASP A 41 12.02 12.44 6.32
C ASP A 41 11.84 10.93 6.20
N LEU A 42 12.46 10.22 7.14
CA LEU A 42 12.31 8.77 7.23
C LEU A 42 10.95 8.37 7.82
N GLY A 43 10.50 7.23 7.37
CA GLY A 43 9.24 6.67 7.86
C GLY A 43 9.09 5.20 7.51
N ASP A 44 8.02 4.62 8.00
CA ASP A 44 7.64 3.24 7.78
C ASP A 44 6.35 3.12 6.99
N MET A 45 6.20 1.98 6.32
CA MET A 45 5.01 1.59 5.57
C MET A 45 4.53 0.23 6.05
N GLU A 46 3.22 0.12 6.20
CA GLU A 46 2.55 -1.15 6.43
C GLU A 46 1.43 -1.34 5.41
N VAL A 47 1.29 -2.58 4.93
CA VAL A 47 0.19 -3.01 4.06
C VAL A 47 -0.52 -4.16 4.75
N THR A 48 -1.80 -3.97 5.06
CA THR A 48 -2.62 -4.98 5.73
C THR A 48 -3.77 -5.45 4.84
N GLY A 49 -4.15 -6.70 5.01
CA GLY A 49 -5.35 -7.33 4.46
C GLY A 49 -5.96 -8.24 5.51
N ASP A 50 -6.95 -9.06 5.14
CA ASP A 50 -7.73 -9.87 6.08
C ASP A 50 -6.86 -10.76 7.00
N ASP A 51 -5.81 -11.39 6.44
CA ASP A 51 -4.93 -12.31 7.17
C ASP A 51 -3.44 -12.05 6.86
N CYS A 52 -3.11 -10.88 6.31
CA CYS A 52 -1.77 -10.55 5.83
C CYS A 52 -1.32 -9.19 6.34
N VAL A 53 -0.10 -9.13 6.88
CA VAL A 53 0.58 -7.90 7.27
C VAL A 53 1.96 -7.91 6.63
N ILE A 54 2.27 -6.86 5.87
CA ILE A 54 3.58 -6.61 5.28
C ILE A 54 4.03 -5.24 5.79
N THR A 55 5.13 -5.17 6.51
CA THR A 55 5.60 -3.92 7.12
C THR A 55 7.09 -3.72 6.93
N SER A 56 7.53 -2.47 6.85
CA SER A 56 8.94 -2.08 6.92
C SER A 56 9.42 -1.88 8.36
N HIS A 57 8.47 -1.75 9.29
CA HIS A 57 8.77 -1.48 10.70
C HIS A 57 9.35 -2.69 11.43
N GLY A 58 10.27 -2.45 12.37
CA GLY A 58 10.78 -3.47 13.28
C GLY A 58 11.82 -4.42 12.71
N HIS A 59 12.37 -4.12 11.53
CA HIS A 59 13.44 -4.92 10.92
C HIS A 59 14.84 -4.52 11.37
N ALA A 60 15.76 -5.50 11.42
CA ALA A 60 17.19 -5.29 11.64
C ALA A 60 17.96 -5.95 10.48
N PRO A 61 18.68 -5.20 9.62
CA PRO A 61 18.78 -3.73 9.61
C PRO A 61 17.45 -3.05 9.33
N SER A 62 17.33 -1.76 9.70
CA SER A 62 16.12 -0.96 9.46
C SER A 62 15.73 -0.96 7.98
N GLN A 63 14.42 -1.03 7.73
CA GLN A 63 13.83 -0.91 6.41
C GLN A 63 12.99 0.37 6.25
N SER A 64 13.16 1.33 7.17
CA SER A 64 12.56 2.66 7.04
C SER A 64 13.08 3.33 5.77
N MET A 65 12.29 4.22 5.19
CA MET A 65 12.51 4.83 3.89
C MET A 65 12.19 6.33 3.90
N MET A 66 12.66 7.09 2.92
CA MET A 66 12.19 8.47 2.69
C MET A 66 10.71 8.42 2.35
N ILE A 67 9.86 8.61 3.36
CA ILE A 67 8.44 8.20 3.28
C ILE A 67 7.64 8.96 2.23
N TYR A 68 7.85 10.26 2.07
CA TYR A 68 7.12 11.07 1.08
C TYR A 68 7.50 10.71 -0.36
N VAL A 69 8.79 10.47 -0.60
CA VAL A 69 9.30 10.00 -1.90
C VAL A 69 8.73 8.60 -2.19
N ALA A 70 8.74 7.72 -1.21
CA ALA A 70 8.23 6.37 -1.31
C ALA A 70 6.71 6.33 -1.62
N ILE A 71 5.92 7.18 -0.96
CA ILE A 71 4.48 7.33 -1.25
C ILE A 71 4.27 7.78 -2.70
N SER A 72 5.03 8.77 -3.16
CA SER A 72 4.91 9.29 -4.53
C SER A 72 5.21 8.21 -5.57
N ASP A 73 6.32 7.47 -5.40
CA ASP A 73 6.71 6.39 -6.31
C ASP A 73 5.70 5.23 -6.30
N LEU A 74 5.24 4.84 -5.12
CA LEU A 74 4.21 3.79 -4.97
C LEU A 74 2.93 4.16 -5.72
N ILE A 75 2.44 5.39 -5.54
CA ILE A 75 1.22 5.88 -6.20
C ILE A 75 1.41 5.87 -7.72
N PHE A 76 2.50 6.43 -8.26
CA PHE A 76 2.76 6.45 -9.69
C PHE A 76 2.84 5.04 -10.28
N GLY A 77 3.60 4.14 -9.64
CA GLY A 77 3.80 2.79 -10.12
C GLY A 77 2.52 1.96 -10.12
N VAL A 78 1.74 2.00 -9.04
CA VAL A 78 0.47 1.25 -8.93
C VAL A 78 -0.59 1.85 -9.84
N SER A 79 -0.70 3.18 -9.96
CA SER A 79 -1.64 3.83 -10.87
C SER A 79 -1.38 3.42 -12.33
N ARG A 80 -0.12 3.48 -12.75
CA ARG A 80 0.30 3.06 -14.08
C ARG A 80 0.05 1.57 -14.35
N LEU A 81 0.31 0.70 -13.35
CA LEU A 81 0.03 -0.74 -13.46
C LEU A 81 -1.47 -0.98 -13.64
N CYS A 82 -2.32 -0.34 -12.83
CA CYS A 82 -3.76 -0.54 -12.87
C CYS A 82 -4.42 -0.12 -14.20
N LEU A 83 -3.80 0.75 -14.98
CA LEU A 83 -4.27 1.14 -16.31
C LEU A 83 -3.88 0.14 -17.41
N GLN A 84 -3.03 -0.84 -17.12
CA GLN A 84 -2.63 -1.89 -18.07
C GLN A 84 -3.64 -3.03 -18.08
N LYS A 85 -3.55 -3.92 -19.08
CA LYS A 85 -4.33 -5.17 -19.12
C LYS A 85 -3.79 -6.22 -18.14
N SER A 86 -2.47 -6.30 -18.01
CA SER A 86 -1.72 -7.16 -17.08
C SER A 86 -0.29 -6.62 -16.98
N GLY A 87 0.42 -6.99 -15.94
CA GLY A 87 1.82 -6.56 -15.78
C GLY A 87 2.32 -6.73 -14.35
N THR A 88 3.53 -6.25 -14.13
CA THR A 88 4.18 -6.27 -12.82
C THR A 88 4.81 -4.90 -12.54
N TYR A 89 4.64 -4.41 -11.33
CA TYR A 89 5.36 -3.28 -10.80
C TYR A 89 6.09 -3.72 -9.53
N ARG A 90 7.35 -3.37 -9.42
CA ARG A 90 8.17 -3.58 -8.24
C ARG A 90 8.45 -2.25 -7.57
N PHE A 91 7.88 -2.07 -6.42
CA PHE A 91 8.20 -0.96 -5.52
C PHE A 91 9.45 -1.28 -4.71
N VAL A 92 10.33 -0.31 -4.57
CA VAL A 92 11.46 -0.36 -3.65
C VAL A 92 11.46 0.96 -2.86
N GLY A 93 11.43 0.87 -1.55
CA GLY A 93 11.44 2.06 -0.69
C GLY A 93 12.66 2.93 -0.97
N ALA A 94 12.45 4.25 -1.06
CA ALA A 94 13.53 5.20 -1.30
C ALA A 94 14.56 5.14 -0.15
N ASP A 95 15.80 4.86 -0.49
CA ASP A 95 16.91 4.65 0.45
C ASP A 95 16.68 3.48 1.43
N SER A 96 16.02 2.40 0.94
CA SER A 96 15.64 1.26 1.78
C SER A 96 15.78 -0.07 1.03
N SER A 97 15.89 -1.16 1.80
CA SER A 97 15.80 -2.53 1.27
C SER A 97 14.34 -3.07 1.26
N PHE A 98 13.38 -2.33 1.81
CA PHE A 98 11.97 -2.70 1.76
C PHE A 98 11.47 -2.71 0.32
N SER A 99 10.75 -3.77 -0.05
CA SER A 99 10.20 -3.86 -1.40
C SER A 99 8.91 -4.65 -1.44
N LEU A 100 8.02 -4.24 -2.35
CA LEU A 100 6.77 -4.90 -2.67
C LEU A 100 6.71 -5.23 -4.17
N ALA A 101 6.15 -6.37 -4.50
CA ALA A 101 5.79 -6.70 -5.88
C ALA A 101 4.27 -6.61 -6.04
N PHE A 102 3.84 -5.97 -7.11
CA PHE A 102 2.44 -5.87 -7.52
C PHE A 102 2.30 -6.58 -8.87
N VAL A 103 1.49 -7.62 -8.91
CA VAL A 103 1.23 -8.40 -10.13
C VAL A 103 -0.23 -8.25 -10.52
N LEU A 104 -0.47 -7.62 -11.66
CA LEU A 104 -1.80 -7.46 -12.23
C LEU A 104 -2.06 -8.58 -13.23
N SER A 105 -3.09 -9.36 -12.99
CA SER A 105 -3.57 -10.41 -13.88
C SER A 105 -4.62 -9.91 -14.87
N LYS A 106 -4.85 -10.67 -15.94
CA LYS A 106 -5.79 -10.30 -17.02
C LYS A 106 -7.24 -10.16 -16.56
N ASP A 107 -7.62 -10.81 -15.46
CA ASP A 107 -8.94 -10.72 -14.83
C ASP A 107 -9.10 -9.50 -13.91
N GLY A 108 -8.11 -8.59 -13.91
CA GLY A 108 -8.13 -7.35 -13.15
C GLY A 108 -7.79 -7.50 -11.67
N LYS A 109 -7.32 -8.66 -11.23
CA LYS A 109 -6.84 -8.87 -9.88
C LYS A 109 -5.39 -8.44 -9.72
N VAL A 110 -5.08 -7.87 -8.57
CA VAL A 110 -3.74 -7.45 -8.17
C VAL A 110 -3.29 -8.28 -6.99
N VAL A 111 -2.15 -8.92 -7.11
CA VAL A 111 -1.48 -9.60 -5.99
C VAL A 111 -0.36 -8.69 -5.50
N ILE A 112 -0.37 -8.40 -4.20
CA ILE A 112 0.69 -7.67 -3.50
C ILE A 112 1.48 -8.68 -2.70
N SER A 113 2.80 -8.71 -2.86
CA SER A 113 3.67 -9.62 -2.12
C SER A 113 4.97 -8.95 -1.69
N ALA A 114 5.55 -9.46 -0.61
CA ALA A 114 6.89 -9.15 -0.16
C ALA A 114 7.79 -10.40 -0.27
N ARG A 115 9.09 -10.24 -0.01
CA ARG A 115 10.04 -11.37 0.01
C ARG A 115 9.68 -12.46 1.02
N SER A 116 8.88 -12.15 2.04
CA SER A 116 8.49 -13.03 3.15
C SER A 116 7.34 -13.98 2.86
N SER A 117 6.95 -14.19 1.61
CA SER A 117 5.84 -15.08 1.20
C SER A 117 4.43 -14.62 1.63
N ALA A 118 4.29 -13.48 2.29
CA ALA A 118 2.98 -12.90 2.56
C ALA A 118 2.39 -12.35 1.25
N GLU A 119 1.17 -12.78 0.91
CA GLU A 119 0.47 -12.34 -0.30
C GLU A 119 -0.92 -11.80 0.05
N LEU A 120 -1.28 -10.68 -0.57
CA LEU A 120 -2.59 -10.07 -0.46
C LEU A 120 -3.17 -9.94 -1.86
N LYS A 121 -4.39 -10.42 -2.07
CA LYS A 121 -5.10 -10.34 -3.34
C LYS A 121 -6.23 -9.32 -3.28
N THR A 122 -6.25 -8.42 -4.22
CA THR A 122 -7.23 -7.32 -4.32
C THR A 122 -7.63 -7.08 -5.78
N ASP A 123 -8.41 -6.04 -6.04
CA ASP A 123 -8.71 -5.56 -7.38
C ASP A 123 -8.17 -4.14 -7.60
N ARG A 124 -8.19 -3.69 -8.88
CA ARG A 124 -7.61 -2.40 -9.28
C ARG A 124 -8.22 -1.21 -8.56
N VAL A 125 -9.54 -1.18 -8.44
CA VAL A 125 -10.26 -0.04 -7.84
C VAL A 125 -10.03 -0.01 -6.34
N SER A 126 -10.09 -1.17 -5.69
CA SER A 126 -9.86 -1.31 -4.24
C SER A 126 -8.46 -0.85 -3.84
N ILE A 127 -7.41 -1.25 -4.58
CA ILE A 127 -6.04 -0.83 -4.24
C ILE A 127 -5.82 0.67 -4.45
N LEU A 128 -6.36 1.26 -5.53
CA LEU A 128 -6.24 2.70 -5.77
C LEU A 128 -7.00 3.53 -4.74
N ASN A 129 -8.20 3.09 -4.33
CA ASN A 129 -8.93 3.75 -3.25
C ASN A 129 -8.18 3.64 -1.91
N ALA A 130 -7.63 2.48 -1.60
CA ALA A 130 -6.84 2.29 -0.38
C ALA A 130 -5.61 3.22 -0.34
N LEU A 131 -4.89 3.37 -1.45
CA LEU A 131 -3.77 4.30 -1.56
C LEU A 131 -4.22 5.75 -1.39
N ARG A 132 -5.33 6.15 -2.03
CA ARG A 132 -5.89 7.50 -1.88
C ARG A 132 -6.22 7.80 -0.42
N GLU A 133 -7.03 6.96 0.21
CA GLU A 133 -7.49 7.15 1.58
C GLU A 133 -6.34 7.18 2.58
N SER A 134 -5.36 6.31 2.39
CA SER A 134 -4.18 6.23 3.26
C SER A 134 -3.26 7.45 3.10
N THR A 135 -3.07 7.92 1.86
CA THR A 135 -2.29 9.13 1.58
C THR A 135 -3.00 10.37 2.13
N ASP A 136 -4.31 10.49 1.94
CA ASP A 136 -5.09 11.62 2.46
C ASP A 136 -5.09 11.63 4.00
N ARG A 137 -5.18 10.47 4.65
CA ARG A 137 -5.07 10.34 6.10
C ARG A 137 -3.68 10.75 6.62
N PHE A 138 -2.61 10.30 5.95
CA PHE A 138 -1.24 10.63 6.33
C PHE A 138 -0.98 12.14 6.21
N LEU A 139 -1.35 12.75 5.08
CA LEU A 139 -1.14 14.18 4.82
C LEU A 139 -2.12 15.09 5.57
N GLY A 140 -3.28 14.57 5.98
CA GLY A 140 -4.27 15.31 6.77
C GLY A 140 -3.83 15.59 8.22
N THR A 141 -2.71 15.04 8.64
CA THR A 141 -2.09 15.33 9.94
C THR A 141 -1.16 16.53 9.81
N LEU A 142 -1.41 17.60 10.57
CA LEU A 142 -0.62 18.85 10.49
C LEU A 142 0.89 18.65 10.59
N SER A 143 1.33 17.68 11.41
CA SER A 143 2.75 17.35 11.56
C SER A 143 3.38 16.73 10.30
N ASN A 144 2.56 16.27 9.35
CA ASN A 144 3.00 15.62 8.12
C ASN A 144 2.81 16.51 6.89
N GLU A 145 2.32 17.72 7.06
CA GLU A 145 2.15 18.68 5.96
C GLU A 145 3.51 19.19 5.51
N LEU A 146 3.85 18.95 4.24
CA LEU A 146 5.09 19.46 3.66
C LEU A 146 4.98 20.97 3.39
N PRO A 147 6.05 21.75 3.66
CA PRO A 147 6.13 23.11 3.19
C PRO A 147 5.93 23.20 1.67
N THR A 148 5.21 24.20 1.19
CA THR A 148 4.95 24.38 -0.25
C THR A 148 6.22 24.56 -1.08
N ALA A 149 7.31 25.01 -0.48
CA ALA A 149 8.63 25.15 -1.10
C ALA A 149 9.41 23.83 -1.15
N ASP A 150 8.95 22.76 -0.48
CA ASP A 150 9.61 21.48 -0.50
C ASP A 150 9.50 20.85 -1.91
N PRO A 151 10.61 20.42 -2.52
CA PRO A 151 10.60 19.86 -3.87
C PRO A 151 9.72 18.60 -3.99
N VAL A 152 9.63 17.79 -2.94
CA VAL A 152 8.83 16.55 -2.92
C VAL A 152 7.33 16.86 -2.84
N ALA A 153 6.92 18.02 -2.29
CA ALA A 153 5.51 18.40 -2.24
C ALA A 153 4.88 18.46 -3.64
N ARG A 154 5.62 18.95 -4.66
CA ARG A 154 5.17 18.98 -6.05
C ARG A 154 5.01 17.58 -6.63
N ASP A 155 5.97 16.70 -6.38
CA ASP A 155 5.95 15.32 -6.91
C ASP A 155 4.82 14.51 -6.27
N LEU A 156 4.58 14.70 -4.98
CA LEU A 156 3.45 14.11 -4.26
C LEU A 156 2.10 14.62 -4.80
N GLY A 157 2.01 15.90 -5.10
CA GLY A 157 0.83 16.50 -5.75
C GLY A 157 0.56 15.89 -7.13
N ALA A 158 1.61 15.71 -7.94
CA ALA A 158 1.52 15.06 -9.25
C ALA A 158 1.13 13.58 -9.13
N ALA A 159 1.66 12.85 -8.15
CA ALA A 159 1.29 11.46 -7.88
C ALA A 159 -0.20 11.35 -7.51
N ARG A 160 -0.71 12.20 -6.62
CA ARG A 160 -2.13 12.23 -6.25
C ARG A 160 -3.04 12.52 -7.44
N LYS A 161 -2.63 13.43 -8.33
CA LYS A 161 -3.36 13.70 -9.58
C LYS A 161 -3.41 12.46 -10.48
N SER A 162 -2.28 11.77 -10.67
CA SER A 162 -2.21 10.52 -11.44
C SER A 162 -3.11 9.43 -10.87
N LEU A 163 -3.18 9.32 -9.55
CA LEU A 163 -4.06 8.38 -8.85
C LEU A 163 -5.54 8.67 -9.12
N PHE A 164 -5.94 9.95 -9.07
CA PHE A 164 -7.30 10.36 -9.37
C PHE A 164 -7.68 10.07 -10.84
N GLU A 165 -6.77 10.36 -11.79
CA GLU A 165 -6.96 10.07 -13.21
C GLU A 165 -7.12 8.57 -13.47
N ALA A 166 -6.31 7.72 -12.79
CA ALA A 166 -6.41 6.28 -12.90
C ALA A 166 -7.75 5.75 -12.36
N LEU A 167 -8.21 6.25 -11.20
CA LEU A 167 -9.52 5.90 -10.66
C LEU A 167 -10.65 6.29 -11.60
N SER A 168 -10.62 7.50 -12.15
CA SER A 168 -11.62 7.99 -13.09
C SER A 168 -11.69 7.12 -14.36
N ALA A 169 -10.54 6.73 -14.89
CA ALA A 169 -10.46 5.89 -16.10
C ALA A 169 -10.98 4.46 -15.90
N LEU A 170 -10.97 3.93 -14.67
CA LEU A 170 -11.46 2.58 -14.36
C LEU A 170 -12.97 2.55 -14.03
N GLN A 171 -13.59 3.70 -13.82
CA GLN A 171 -15.03 3.83 -13.49
C GLN A 171 -15.88 4.16 -14.72
N THR A 172 -15.24 4.41 -15.86
CA THR A 172 -15.90 4.69 -17.15
C THR A 172 -16.10 3.40 -17.93
#